data_56e187179aa87c09ecaa9055a76b9fad
#
_entry.id   56e187179aa87c09ecaa9055a76b9fad
#
_cell.length_a   1.000
_cell.length_b   1.000
_cell.length_c   1.000
_cell.angle_alpha   90.00
_cell.angle_beta   90.00
_cell.angle_gamma   90.00
#
_symmetry.space_group_name_H-M   'P 1'
#
loop_
_entity.id
_entity.type
_entity.pdbx_description
1 polymer ?
#
loop_
_entity_poly.entity_id
_entity_poly.type
_entity_poly.pdbx_seq_one_letter_code
_entity_poly.pdbx_strand_id
1 'polypeptide(L)'
;LWEFPKHYLAFQYTYDVMSPMDKYLATDKDNMFVGWKWTTVDQMSYMRDATLTYELETNTGFSVKAMARHRNDQPAGMLQYWKNNGTTPGEWDEKNTLVHDITTTELGLTLRYAPGETFVNTKQRRVPVSLDAPTFTLSHTVGLKGVLGGEYNFNLTEASIRKRFWFGSWGKLDVTARAGAQWNTVPFPLLNLPMANL
;
A
#
# COMPACT_ATOMS: atom_id res chain seq x y z
N LEU A 1 -26.76 -6.79 18.87
CA LEU A 1 -25.78 -6.24 19.79
C LEU A 1 -24.40 -6.54 19.23
N TRP A 2 -23.68 -5.49 18.84
CA TRP A 2 -22.35 -5.62 18.26
C TRP A 2 -21.34 -5.43 19.40
N GLU A 3 -20.89 -6.55 19.95
CA GLU A 3 -19.92 -6.56 21.02
C GLU A 3 -18.50 -6.45 20.45
N PHE A 4 -17.62 -5.76 21.18
CA PHE A 4 -16.19 -5.74 20.89
C PHE A 4 -15.49 -6.92 21.57
N PRO A 5 -14.40 -7.41 20.98
CA PRO A 5 -13.72 -6.97 19.76
C PRO A 5 -14.47 -7.38 18.47
N LYS A 6 -14.36 -6.55 17.43
CA LYS A 6 -14.90 -6.88 16.11
C LYS A 6 -13.85 -7.58 15.26
N HIS A 7 -14.27 -8.60 14.56
CA HIS A 7 -13.43 -9.41 13.67
C HIS A 7 -13.95 -9.28 12.25
N TYR A 8 -13.05 -8.96 11.34
CA TYR A 8 -13.34 -8.90 9.90
C TYR A 8 -12.40 -9.83 9.17
N LEU A 9 -12.94 -10.66 8.30
CA LEU A 9 -12.19 -11.47 7.37
C LEU A 9 -12.63 -11.10 5.95
N ALA A 10 -11.69 -10.75 5.09
CA ALA A 10 -11.96 -10.40 3.70
C ALA A 10 -10.98 -11.12 2.78
N PHE A 11 -11.48 -11.64 1.68
CA PHE A 11 -10.68 -12.13 0.57
C PHE A 11 -10.99 -11.28 -0.65
N GLN A 12 -9.94 -10.80 -1.32
CA GLN A 12 -10.03 -10.03 -2.54
C GLN A 12 -9.15 -10.66 -3.60
N TYR A 13 -9.70 -10.83 -4.79
CA TYR A 13 -8.96 -11.19 -5.97
C TYR A 13 -9.12 -10.10 -7.02
N THR A 14 -8.01 -9.58 -7.53
CA THR A 14 -7.98 -8.53 -8.53
C THR A 14 -7.19 -9.02 -9.74
N TYR A 15 -7.79 -8.88 -10.92
CA TYR A 15 -7.10 -9.02 -12.20
C TYR A 15 -7.29 -7.72 -12.96
N ASP A 16 -6.22 -6.98 -13.15
CA ASP A 16 -6.28 -5.64 -13.73
C ASP A 16 -5.02 -5.30 -14.53
N VAL A 17 -5.11 -4.27 -15.34
CA VAL A 17 -3.98 -3.67 -16.04
C VAL A 17 -3.57 -2.42 -15.30
N MET A 18 -2.33 -2.36 -14.85
CA MET A 18 -1.80 -1.26 -14.05
C MET A 18 -0.59 -0.65 -14.74
N SER A 19 -0.49 0.67 -14.73
CA SER A 19 0.78 1.35 -15.01
C SER A 19 1.62 1.37 -13.72
N PRO A 20 2.84 0.85 -13.72
CA PRO A 20 3.73 0.91 -12.55
C PRO A 20 4.07 2.35 -12.13
N MET A 21 3.89 3.31 -13.03
CA MET A 21 4.14 4.74 -12.81
C MET A 21 2.96 5.47 -12.14
N ASP A 22 1.76 4.87 -12.11
CA ASP A 22 0.53 5.50 -11.58
C ASP A 22 0.34 5.26 -10.06
N LYS A 23 1.41 5.12 -9.31
CA LYS A 23 1.35 4.93 -7.86
C LYS A 23 1.31 6.26 -7.13
N TYR A 24 0.14 6.85 -7.03
CA TYR A 24 -0.07 8.03 -6.20
C TYR A 24 -0.38 7.63 -4.76
N LEU A 25 0.35 8.21 -3.81
CA LEU A 25 0.12 7.99 -2.37
C LEU A 25 -1.18 8.62 -1.87
N ALA A 26 -1.61 9.70 -2.49
CA ALA A 26 -2.89 10.34 -2.22
C ALA A 26 -3.31 11.11 -3.47
N THR A 27 -4.50 10.83 -3.97
CA THR A 27 -5.17 11.65 -4.99
C THR A 27 -6.29 12.41 -4.31
N ASP A 28 -6.25 13.73 -4.37
CA ASP A 28 -7.39 14.55 -3.99
C ASP A 28 -8.33 14.66 -5.19
N LYS A 29 -9.64 14.53 -4.95
CA LYS A 29 -10.66 14.56 -6.00
C LYS A 29 -10.66 15.88 -6.77
N ASP A 30 -10.17 16.94 -6.14
CA ASP A 30 -10.16 18.29 -6.67
C ASP A 30 -8.87 18.64 -7.44
N ASN A 31 -7.94 17.69 -7.60
CA ASN A 31 -6.72 17.94 -8.34
C ASN A 31 -6.96 17.77 -9.85
N MET A 32 -7.22 18.90 -10.51
CA MET A 32 -7.45 18.97 -11.97
C MET A 32 -6.25 18.48 -12.81
N PHE A 33 -5.05 18.55 -12.26
CA PHE A 33 -3.82 18.17 -12.98
C PHE A 33 -3.53 16.66 -12.95
N VAL A 34 -4.13 15.90 -12.04
CA VAL A 34 -3.95 14.42 -11.96
C VAL A 34 -4.46 13.73 -13.24
N GLY A 35 -5.46 14.29 -13.90
CA GLY A 35 -5.97 13.77 -15.17
C GLY A 35 -5.10 14.10 -16.39
N TRP A 36 -4.14 14.98 -16.25
CA TRP A 36 -3.31 15.43 -17.36
C TRP A 36 -2.03 14.61 -17.46
N LYS A 37 -2.14 13.46 -18.08
CA LYS A 37 -0.99 12.57 -18.32
C LYS A 37 -0.28 12.99 -19.60
N TRP A 38 0.98 13.40 -19.47
CA TRP A 38 1.86 13.74 -20.58
C TRP A 38 2.65 12.55 -21.12
N THR A 39 2.50 11.37 -20.49
CA THR A 39 3.24 10.16 -20.87
C THR A 39 2.37 9.22 -21.68
N THR A 40 2.99 8.57 -22.65
CA THR A 40 2.37 7.47 -23.40
C THR A 40 2.05 6.31 -22.46
N VAL A 41 0.87 5.72 -22.60
CA VAL A 41 0.37 4.62 -21.74
C VAL A 41 0.94 3.26 -22.20
N ASP A 42 2.13 3.26 -22.79
CA ASP A 42 2.72 2.07 -23.41
C ASP A 42 3.43 1.13 -22.40
N GLN A 43 3.60 1.58 -21.15
CA GLN A 43 4.25 0.79 -20.09
C GLN A 43 3.19 0.30 -19.11
N MET A 44 2.64 -0.86 -19.37
CA MET A 44 1.60 -1.47 -18.57
C MET A 44 2.06 -2.81 -17.99
N SER A 45 1.40 -3.25 -16.96
CA SER A 45 1.57 -4.56 -16.35
C SER A 45 0.22 -5.21 -16.10
N TYR A 46 0.05 -6.45 -16.50
CA TYR A 46 -1.07 -7.27 -16.03
C TYR A 46 -0.79 -7.72 -14.61
N MET A 47 -1.65 -7.32 -13.70
CA MET A 47 -1.54 -7.63 -12.28
C MET A 47 -2.60 -8.67 -11.89
N ARG A 48 -2.16 -9.75 -11.26
CA ARG A 48 -3.01 -10.72 -10.56
C ARG A 48 -2.68 -10.63 -9.08
N ASP A 49 -3.65 -10.27 -8.28
CA ASP A 49 -3.47 -10.01 -6.85
C ASP A 49 -4.53 -10.76 -6.05
N ALA A 50 -4.11 -11.67 -5.20
CA ALA A 50 -4.95 -12.39 -4.26
C ALA A 50 -4.57 -11.97 -2.85
N THR A 51 -5.46 -11.29 -2.15
CA THR A 51 -5.22 -10.75 -0.82
C THR A 51 -6.24 -11.28 0.18
N LEU A 52 -5.75 -11.91 1.23
CA LEU A 52 -6.51 -12.30 2.42
C LEU A 52 -6.19 -11.33 3.54
N THR A 53 -7.22 -10.73 4.13
CA THR A 53 -7.08 -9.75 5.20
C THR A 53 -7.91 -10.19 6.41
N TYR A 54 -7.29 -10.16 7.57
CA TYR A 54 -7.96 -10.31 8.86
C TYR A 54 -7.74 -9.06 9.69
N GLU A 55 -8.81 -8.46 10.19
CA GLU A 55 -8.75 -7.25 11.01
C GLU A 55 -9.49 -7.47 12.34
N LEU A 56 -8.79 -7.10 13.41
CA LEU A 56 -9.32 -7.08 14.77
C LEU A 56 -9.43 -5.62 15.22
N GLU A 57 -10.62 -5.19 15.59
CA GLU A 57 -10.89 -3.83 16.05
C GLU A 57 -11.42 -3.83 17.48
N THR A 58 -10.81 -2.98 18.34
CA THR A 58 -11.21 -2.78 19.73
C THR A 58 -12.02 -1.49 19.90
N ASN A 59 -12.72 -1.37 21.01
CA ASN A 59 -13.49 -0.16 21.35
C ASN A 59 -12.59 1.02 21.77
N THR A 60 -11.31 0.78 22.06
CA THR A 60 -10.34 1.80 22.50
C THR A 60 -9.72 2.58 21.34
N GLY A 61 -10.15 2.34 20.10
CA GLY A 61 -9.55 2.93 18.90
C GLY A 61 -8.27 2.25 18.42
N PHE A 62 -7.94 1.09 19.00
CA PHE A 62 -6.83 0.27 18.55
C PHE A 62 -7.34 -0.82 17.60
N SER A 63 -6.68 -0.99 16.44
CA SER A 63 -6.95 -2.08 15.51
C SER A 63 -5.66 -2.73 15.01
N VAL A 64 -5.75 -4.02 14.76
CA VAL A 64 -4.68 -4.86 14.21
C VAL A 64 -5.18 -5.49 12.92
N LYS A 65 -4.47 -5.31 11.84
CA LYS A 65 -4.76 -5.90 10.55
C LYS A 65 -3.62 -6.79 10.11
N ALA A 66 -3.90 -8.06 9.91
CA ALA A 66 -3.00 -9.03 9.29
C ALA A 66 -3.39 -9.25 7.83
N MET A 67 -2.42 -9.32 6.94
CA MET A 67 -2.60 -9.48 5.51
C MET A 67 -1.68 -10.58 5.00
N ALA A 68 -2.22 -11.48 4.17
CA ALA A 68 -1.46 -12.38 3.32
C ALA A 68 -1.79 -12.05 1.86
N ARG A 69 -0.79 -11.80 1.04
CA ARG A 69 -0.94 -11.36 -0.34
C ARG A 69 -0.07 -12.20 -1.25
N HIS A 70 -0.66 -12.62 -2.34
CA HIS A 70 0.06 -13.24 -3.45
C HIS A 70 -0.18 -12.45 -4.72
N ARG A 71 0.88 -11.96 -5.32
CA ARG A 71 0.80 -11.07 -6.48
C ARG A 71 1.75 -11.54 -7.58
N ASN A 72 1.23 -11.51 -8.81
CA ASN A 72 2.00 -11.75 -10.02
C ASN A 72 1.80 -10.57 -10.98
N ASP A 73 2.90 -9.97 -11.40
CA ASP A 73 2.95 -8.86 -12.35
C ASP A 73 3.62 -9.31 -13.64
N GLN A 74 2.89 -9.24 -14.76
CA GLN A 74 3.38 -9.57 -16.09
C GLN A 74 3.51 -8.29 -16.90
N PRO A 75 4.71 -7.96 -17.44
CA PRO A 75 4.90 -6.78 -18.24
C PRO A 75 4.11 -6.87 -19.54
N ALA A 76 3.56 -5.75 -20.00
CA ALA A 76 2.80 -5.63 -21.23
C ALA A 76 3.22 -4.40 -22.01
N GLY A 77 3.01 -4.43 -23.34
CA GLY A 77 3.43 -3.35 -24.24
C GLY A 77 4.95 -3.27 -24.32
N MET A 78 5.48 -2.07 -24.13
CA MET A 78 6.93 -1.82 -24.20
C MET A 78 7.65 -2.04 -22.86
N LEU A 79 6.92 -2.35 -21.78
CA LEU A 79 7.51 -2.61 -20.48
C LEU A 79 8.21 -3.97 -20.49
N GLN A 80 9.43 -4.00 -19.99
CA GLN A 80 10.22 -5.23 -19.81
C GLN A 80 10.80 -5.24 -18.40
N TYR A 81 10.78 -6.41 -17.75
CA TYR A 81 11.44 -6.62 -16.47
C TYR A 81 12.77 -7.30 -16.69
N TRP A 82 13.80 -6.72 -16.09
CA TRP A 82 15.16 -7.25 -16.14
C TRP A 82 15.64 -7.57 -14.74
N LYS A 83 16.18 -8.76 -14.56
CA LYS A 83 16.86 -9.14 -13.33
C LYS A 83 18.33 -8.79 -13.45
N ASN A 84 18.78 -7.92 -12.56
CA ASN A 84 20.20 -7.59 -12.48
C ASN A 84 20.94 -8.77 -11.81
N ASN A 85 21.84 -9.40 -12.54
CA ASN A 85 22.73 -10.46 -12.06
C ASN A 85 24.15 -9.93 -11.78
N GLY A 86 24.37 -8.63 -11.92
CA GLY A 86 25.63 -7.97 -11.63
C GLY A 86 25.87 -7.79 -10.14
N THR A 87 27.12 -7.45 -9.80
CA THR A 87 27.55 -7.20 -8.42
C THR A 87 27.21 -5.81 -7.94
N THR A 88 26.99 -4.86 -8.85
CA THR A 88 26.70 -3.45 -8.54
C THR A 88 25.25 -3.14 -8.84
N PRO A 89 24.44 -2.70 -7.84
CA PRO A 89 23.06 -2.29 -8.08
C PRO A 89 22.98 -1.11 -9.05
N GLY A 90 22.12 -1.22 -10.06
CA GLY A 90 21.87 -0.14 -11.03
C GLY A 90 22.84 -0.10 -12.21
N GLU A 91 23.88 -0.92 -12.23
CA GLU A 91 24.76 -1.04 -13.37
C GLU A 91 24.20 -2.04 -14.40
N TRP A 92 24.14 -1.62 -15.66
CA TRP A 92 23.72 -2.50 -16.74
C TRP A 92 24.86 -3.49 -17.06
N ASP A 93 24.60 -4.76 -16.88
CA ASP A 93 25.53 -5.85 -17.23
C ASP A 93 24.91 -6.70 -18.35
N GLU A 94 25.73 -7.20 -19.28
CA GLU A 94 25.35 -8.17 -20.31
C GLU A 94 24.76 -9.48 -19.73
N LYS A 95 25.02 -9.75 -18.45
CA LYS A 95 24.45 -10.87 -17.68
C LYS A 95 23.01 -10.66 -17.22
N ASN A 96 22.44 -9.49 -17.43
CA ASN A 96 21.04 -9.23 -17.07
C ASN A 96 20.13 -10.14 -17.89
N THR A 97 19.22 -10.80 -17.21
CA THR A 97 18.25 -11.71 -17.83
C THR A 97 16.86 -11.07 -17.88
N LEU A 98 16.22 -11.19 -19.03
CA LEU A 98 14.83 -10.81 -19.21
C LEU A 98 13.95 -11.73 -18.36
N VAL A 99 13.05 -11.16 -17.58
CA VAL A 99 12.11 -11.88 -16.72
C VAL A 99 10.71 -11.68 -17.26
N HIS A 100 9.98 -12.78 -17.43
CA HIS A 100 8.63 -12.75 -18.00
C HIS A 100 7.58 -12.24 -17.01
N ASP A 101 7.78 -12.45 -15.73
CA ASP A 101 6.88 -12.03 -14.67
C ASP A 101 7.62 -11.83 -13.34
N ILE A 102 7.00 -11.13 -12.44
CA ILE A 102 7.48 -10.93 -11.07
C ILE A 102 6.42 -11.47 -10.12
N THR A 103 6.75 -12.52 -9.40
CA THR A 103 5.86 -13.12 -8.40
C THR A 103 6.33 -12.76 -7.00
N THR A 104 5.42 -12.24 -6.18
CA THR A 104 5.67 -11.92 -4.77
C THR A 104 4.63 -12.56 -3.87
N THR A 105 5.10 -13.05 -2.73
CA THR A 105 4.25 -13.52 -1.63
C THR A 105 4.60 -12.72 -0.40
N GLU A 106 3.60 -12.09 0.21
CA GLU A 106 3.79 -11.09 1.24
C GLU A 106 2.95 -11.42 2.47
N LEU A 107 3.51 -11.17 3.64
CA LEU A 107 2.78 -11.11 4.90
C LEU A 107 2.92 -9.71 5.47
N GLY A 108 1.79 -9.10 5.82
CA GLY A 108 1.74 -7.75 6.38
C GLY A 108 1.04 -7.72 7.73
N LEU A 109 1.54 -6.88 8.62
CA LEU A 109 0.91 -6.53 9.88
C LEU A 109 0.80 -5.02 9.97
N THR A 110 -0.42 -4.53 10.20
CA THR A 110 -0.69 -3.10 10.39
C THR A 110 -1.32 -2.88 11.75
N LEU A 111 -0.74 -1.99 12.51
CA LEU A 111 -1.26 -1.50 13.78
C LEU A 111 -1.80 -0.09 13.58
N ARG A 112 -3.03 0.16 13.99
CA ARG A 112 -3.64 1.49 13.97
C ARG A 112 -4.12 1.84 15.36
N TYR A 113 -3.83 3.06 15.78
CA TYR A 113 -4.27 3.61 17.05
C TYR A 113 -4.83 5.02 16.85
N ALA A 114 -6.08 5.22 17.22
CA ALA A 114 -6.78 6.50 17.10
C ALA A 114 -7.50 6.83 18.42
N PRO A 115 -6.77 7.38 19.42
CA PRO A 115 -7.34 7.71 20.72
C PRO A 115 -8.39 8.81 20.60
N GLY A 116 -9.55 8.61 21.25
CA GLY A 116 -10.64 9.56 21.26
C GLY A 116 -11.47 9.63 19.98
N GLU A 117 -11.25 8.70 19.04
CA GLU A 117 -12.08 8.57 17.85
C GLU A 117 -13.48 8.07 18.23
N THR A 118 -14.52 8.80 17.83
CA THR A 118 -15.92 8.42 18.00
C THR A 118 -16.46 7.80 16.73
N PHE A 119 -17.31 6.79 16.87
CA PHE A 119 -17.80 6.01 15.75
C PHE A 119 -19.32 5.84 15.76
N VAL A 120 -19.89 5.77 14.59
CA VAL A 120 -21.24 5.22 14.39
C VAL A 120 -21.12 3.80 13.87
N ASN A 121 -21.74 2.88 14.59
CA ASN A 121 -21.81 1.47 14.19
C ASN A 121 -22.98 1.29 13.23
N THR A 122 -22.69 0.99 11.96
CA THR A 122 -23.69 0.52 11.01
C THR A 122 -23.72 -1.02 11.00
N LYS A 123 -24.74 -1.61 10.35
CA LYS A 123 -24.83 -3.07 10.23
C LYS A 123 -23.68 -3.72 9.47
N GLN A 124 -22.98 -2.95 8.60
CA GLN A 124 -21.94 -3.49 7.73
C GLN A 124 -20.54 -3.07 8.15
N ARG A 125 -20.38 -1.86 8.68
CA ARG A 125 -19.07 -1.33 9.06
C ARG A 125 -19.19 -0.23 10.11
N ARG A 126 -18.10 0.02 10.77
CA ARG A 126 -17.90 1.14 11.66
C ARG A 126 -17.44 2.36 10.85
N VAL A 127 -18.07 3.49 11.06
CA VAL A 127 -17.73 4.74 10.37
C VAL A 127 -17.25 5.76 11.42
N PRO A 128 -16.02 6.28 11.31
CA PRO A 128 -15.55 7.31 12.22
C PRO A 128 -16.35 8.61 11.98
N VAL A 129 -16.80 9.21 13.06
CA VAL A 129 -17.55 10.49 13.06
C VAL A 129 -16.63 11.65 13.41
N SER A 130 -15.77 11.48 14.42
CA SER A 130 -14.75 12.47 14.74
C SER A 130 -13.55 12.31 13.82
N LEU A 131 -13.33 13.31 12.96
CA LEU A 131 -12.20 13.34 12.01
C LEU A 131 -10.96 14.04 12.56
N ASP A 132 -11.04 14.57 13.77
CA ASP A 132 -10.02 15.36 14.45
C ASP A 132 -9.17 14.55 15.44
N ALA A 133 -9.58 13.31 15.77
CA ALA A 133 -8.74 12.41 16.55
C ALA A 133 -7.40 12.12 15.84
N PRO A 134 -6.27 12.18 16.55
CA PRO A 134 -4.99 11.78 15.97
C PRO A 134 -5.03 10.29 15.61
N THR A 135 -4.53 9.96 14.44
CA THR A 135 -4.44 8.57 13.98
C THR A 135 -2.99 8.21 13.74
N PHE A 136 -2.52 7.18 14.43
CA PHE A 136 -1.20 6.62 14.27
C PHE A 136 -1.34 5.28 13.55
N THR A 137 -0.54 5.06 12.52
CA THR A 137 -0.49 3.79 11.80
C THR A 137 0.95 3.34 11.66
N LEU A 138 1.20 2.09 11.98
CA LEU A 138 2.48 1.42 11.76
C LEU A 138 2.20 0.14 10.99
N SER A 139 2.82 -0.03 9.84
CA SER A 139 2.73 -1.24 9.03
C SER A 139 4.11 -1.84 8.77
N HIS A 140 4.17 -3.15 8.77
CA HIS A 140 5.34 -3.92 8.41
C HIS A 140 4.93 -5.04 7.48
N THR A 141 5.57 -5.11 6.30
CA THR A 141 5.32 -6.14 5.29
C THR A 141 6.61 -6.88 4.97
N VAL A 142 6.53 -8.18 4.98
CA VAL A 142 7.64 -9.09 4.68
C VAL A 142 7.33 -9.84 3.39
N GLY A 143 8.23 -9.76 2.42
CA GLY A 143 8.21 -10.60 1.24
C GLY A 143 8.89 -11.94 1.53
N LEU A 144 8.25 -13.05 1.14
CA LEU A 144 8.71 -14.41 1.41
C LEU A 144 9.20 -15.07 0.13
N LYS A 145 10.51 -15.26 0.04
CA LYS A 145 11.12 -16.00 -1.07
C LYS A 145 10.87 -17.50 -0.91
N GLY A 146 10.49 -18.17 -2.01
CA GLY A 146 10.26 -19.61 -2.06
C GLY A 146 8.87 -20.06 -1.61
N VAL A 147 8.02 -19.18 -1.10
CA VAL A 147 6.64 -19.48 -0.73
C VAL A 147 5.73 -19.16 -1.91
N LEU A 148 4.91 -20.13 -2.35
CA LEU A 148 3.99 -20.00 -3.49
C LEU A 148 4.61 -19.40 -4.77
N GLY A 149 5.89 -19.65 -5.00
CA GLY A 149 6.60 -19.09 -6.16
C GLY A 149 7.13 -17.66 -5.94
N GLY A 150 7.05 -17.11 -4.73
CA GLY A 150 7.65 -15.81 -4.41
C GLY A 150 9.15 -15.79 -4.64
N GLU A 151 9.65 -14.81 -5.38
CA GLU A 151 11.05 -14.73 -5.81
C GLU A 151 11.90 -13.83 -4.92
N TYR A 152 11.29 -12.94 -4.17
CA TYR A 152 11.96 -11.86 -3.46
C TYR A 152 11.81 -11.98 -1.95
N ASN A 153 12.88 -11.65 -1.24
CA ASN A 153 12.89 -11.49 0.21
C ASN A 153 13.14 -10.00 0.51
N PHE A 154 12.15 -9.32 1.02
CA PHE A 154 12.22 -7.89 1.35
C PHE A 154 11.41 -7.57 2.59
N ASN A 155 11.68 -6.40 3.17
CA ASN A 155 10.93 -5.86 4.29
C ASN A 155 10.57 -4.41 3.98
N LEU A 156 9.29 -4.06 4.21
CA LEU A 156 8.78 -2.71 4.10
C LEU A 156 8.22 -2.30 5.46
N THR A 157 8.69 -1.18 5.99
CA THR A 157 8.16 -0.61 7.23
C THR A 157 7.67 0.79 6.92
N GLU A 158 6.42 1.07 7.26
CA GLU A 158 5.80 2.37 7.05
C GLU A 158 5.15 2.84 8.34
N ALA A 159 5.35 4.11 8.67
CA ALA A 159 4.70 4.78 9.78
C ALA A 159 3.99 6.03 9.28
N SER A 160 2.80 6.29 9.77
CA SER A 160 2.07 7.52 9.46
C SER A 160 1.34 8.08 10.66
N ILE A 161 1.29 9.41 10.71
CA ILE A 161 0.54 10.17 11.71
C ILE A 161 -0.35 11.14 10.95
N ARG A 162 -1.62 11.14 11.27
CA ARG A 162 -2.59 12.09 10.75
C ARG A 162 -3.28 12.82 11.89
N LYS A 163 -3.41 14.16 11.79
CA LYS A 163 -4.11 14.99 12.75
C LYS A 163 -4.82 16.14 12.05
N ARG A 164 -6.05 16.38 12.41
CA ARG A 164 -6.83 17.56 11.99
C ARG A 164 -6.83 18.60 13.10
N PHE A 165 -6.58 19.85 12.73
CA PHE A 165 -6.67 21.02 13.60
C PHE A 165 -7.78 21.93 13.09
N TRP A 166 -8.63 22.38 13.99
CA TRP A 166 -9.69 23.33 13.71
C TRP A 166 -9.29 24.72 14.21
N PHE A 167 -9.43 25.72 13.36
CA PHE A 167 -9.13 27.11 13.67
C PHE A 167 -10.40 27.97 13.71
N GLY A 168 -11.49 27.42 14.21
CA GLY A 168 -12.79 28.11 14.31
C GLY A 168 -13.31 28.53 12.92
N SER A 169 -13.62 29.82 12.76
CA SER A 169 -14.10 30.37 11.47
C SER A 169 -13.04 30.42 10.36
N TRP A 170 -11.77 30.26 10.69
CA TRP A 170 -10.64 30.27 9.72
C TRP A 170 -10.51 28.97 8.95
N GLY A 171 -11.19 27.90 9.41
CA GLY A 171 -11.21 26.61 8.72
C GLY A 171 -10.48 25.49 9.45
N LYS A 172 -9.95 24.55 8.68
CA LYS A 172 -9.26 23.37 9.18
C LYS A 172 -7.89 23.18 8.52
N LEU A 173 -6.98 22.57 9.25
CA LEU A 173 -5.68 22.13 8.75
C LEU A 173 -5.54 20.62 8.96
N ASP A 174 -5.40 19.85 7.88
CA ASP A 174 -5.10 18.42 7.93
C ASP A 174 -3.60 18.23 7.78
N VAL A 175 -2.96 17.72 8.82
CA VAL A 175 -1.52 17.39 8.82
C VAL A 175 -1.36 15.88 8.71
N THR A 176 -0.60 15.43 7.72
CA THR A 176 -0.21 14.04 7.56
C THR A 176 1.29 13.96 7.41
N ALA A 177 1.94 13.23 8.31
CA ALA A 177 3.35 12.87 8.20
C ALA A 177 3.46 11.37 7.92
N ARG A 178 4.32 11.00 6.98
CA ARG A 178 4.60 9.60 6.62
C ARG A 178 6.09 9.39 6.57
N ALA A 179 6.53 8.22 7.04
CA ALA A 179 7.89 7.75 6.94
C ALA A 179 7.88 6.28 6.51
N GLY A 180 8.79 5.91 5.64
CA GLY A 180 8.93 4.53 5.18
C GLY A 180 10.39 4.13 5.09
N ALA A 181 10.66 2.85 5.34
CA ALA A 181 11.94 2.24 5.15
C ALA A 181 11.77 0.93 4.37
N GLN A 182 12.60 0.74 3.36
CA GLN A 182 12.67 -0.46 2.56
C GLN A 182 14.02 -1.13 2.80
N TRP A 183 13.97 -2.40 3.18
CA TRP A 183 15.15 -3.20 3.49
C TRP A 183 15.26 -4.32 2.47
N ASN A 184 16.48 -4.61 2.07
CA ASN A 184 16.78 -5.59 1.01
C ASN A 184 16.29 -5.14 -0.38
N THR A 185 16.37 -6.05 -1.34
CA THR A 185 16.00 -5.78 -2.74
C THR A 185 14.49 -5.88 -2.89
N VAL A 186 13.85 -4.75 -3.12
CA VAL A 186 12.42 -4.67 -3.41
C VAL A 186 12.21 -4.68 -4.92
N PRO A 187 11.33 -5.54 -5.46
CA PRO A 187 11.04 -5.55 -6.89
C PRO A 187 10.37 -4.25 -7.34
N PHE A 188 10.67 -3.81 -8.56
CA PHE A 188 10.22 -2.54 -9.12
C PHE A 188 8.70 -2.27 -8.98
N PRO A 189 7.79 -3.24 -9.21
CA PRO A 189 6.35 -3.00 -9.05
C PRO A 189 5.92 -2.67 -7.61
N LEU A 190 6.76 -2.97 -6.61
CA LEU A 190 6.48 -2.71 -5.19
C LEU A 190 7.20 -1.49 -4.64
N LEU A 191 8.05 -0.84 -5.42
CA LEU A 191 8.70 0.41 -5.01
C LEU A 191 7.64 1.49 -4.77
N ASN A 192 7.54 1.94 -3.54
CA ASN A 192 6.71 3.06 -3.14
C ASN A 192 7.59 4.31 -3.06
N LEU A 193 7.57 5.10 -4.11
CA LEU A 193 8.16 6.43 -4.07
C LEU A 193 7.14 7.39 -3.45
N PRO A 194 7.51 8.19 -2.45
CA PRO A 194 6.62 9.21 -1.91
C PRO A 194 6.42 10.28 -2.99
N MET A 195 5.33 10.19 -3.71
CA MET A 195 4.91 11.24 -4.64
C MET A 195 3.95 12.15 -3.89
N ALA A 196 4.38 13.39 -3.69
CA ALA A 196 3.49 14.44 -3.24
C ALA A 196 2.55 14.80 -4.39
N ASN A 197 1.29 14.94 -4.06
CA ASN A 197 0.30 15.50 -4.97
C ASN A 197 0.52 17.02 -4.98
N LEU A 198 1.24 17.53 -5.97
CA LEU A 198 1.51 18.96 -6.17
C LEU A 198 0.41 19.57 -7.02
#